data_c144d9b45615b2ccbbb78f1b51ab4df7
#
_entry.id   c144d9b45615b2ccbbb78f1b51ab4df7
#
_cell.length_a   1.000
_cell.length_b   1.000
_cell.length_c   1.000
_cell.angle_alpha   90.00
_cell.angle_beta   90.00
_cell.angle_gamma   90.00
#
_symmetry.space_group_name_H-M   'P 1'
#
loop_
_entity.id
_entity.type
_entity.pdbx_description
1 polymer ?
#
loop_
_entity_poly.entity_id
_entity_poly.type
_entity_poly.pdbx_seq_one_letter_code
_entity_poly.pdbx_strand_id
1 'polypeptide(L)'
;IEISDTTLVKKEISAARMLEQIHQILPLVKEETGVDIRFLAAIRRIPLTLVKQNITSGNYLTEAIQALKVVCKDPYVVGSDFVGEEINDIAELKAVIKEIVTKIAVHDLNWTIRIHAGENDSLKTNMAKSIQLVEKSLLPDQKFPYMRIGHGLYCASLKSKQGKQLLERIKQHDIVLEFQLTS
;
A
#
# COMPACT_ATOMS: atom_id res chain seq x y z
N ILE A 1 1.94 -9.79 7.27
CA ILE A 1 0.96 -9.79 8.37
C ILE A 1 0.02 -8.63 8.13
N GLU A 2 -1.26 -8.93 7.87
CA GLU A 2 -2.31 -7.93 7.76
C GLU A 2 -2.55 -7.31 9.15
N ILE A 3 -2.26 -6.02 9.28
CA ILE A 3 -2.72 -5.24 10.40
C ILE A 3 -4.12 -4.74 10.02
N SER A 4 -5.11 -5.57 10.18
CA SER A 4 -6.50 -5.23 9.95
C SER A 4 -7.28 -5.31 11.26
N ASP A 5 -8.02 -4.25 11.47
CA ASP A 5 -9.31 -4.24 12.12
C ASP A 5 -9.51 -3.76 13.53
N THR A 6 -10.46 -2.87 13.59
CA THR A 6 -11.59 -2.46 14.45
C THR A 6 -11.34 -1.49 15.59
N THR A 7 -12.00 -0.32 15.52
CA THR A 7 -12.16 0.80 16.49
C THR A 7 -10.89 1.56 16.90
N LEU A 8 -10.86 2.86 16.62
CA LEU A 8 -9.71 3.77 16.57
C LEU A 8 -8.71 3.69 17.74
N VAL A 9 -9.15 3.72 18.95
CA VAL A 9 -8.28 3.67 20.15
C VAL A 9 -7.82 2.24 20.42
N LYS A 10 -8.69 1.26 20.23
CA LYS A 10 -8.32 -0.16 20.37
C LYS A 10 -7.30 -0.60 19.31
N LYS A 11 -7.26 0.04 18.15
CA LYS A 11 -6.31 -0.29 17.07
C LYS A 11 -4.92 0.22 17.31
N GLU A 12 -4.76 1.45 17.77
CA GLU A 12 -3.44 1.95 18.15
C GLU A 12 -2.83 1.04 19.24
N ILE A 13 -3.62 0.68 20.24
CA ILE A 13 -3.19 -0.24 21.31
C ILE A 13 -2.94 -1.64 20.77
N SER A 14 -3.79 -2.15 19.86
CA SER A 14 -3.60 -3.48 19.27
C SER A 14 -2.39 -3.52 18.34
N ALA A 15 -2.19 -2.51 17.52
CA ALA A 15 -1.02 -2.40 16.65
C ALA A 15 0.28 -2.31 17.48
N ALA A 16 0.31 -1.47 18.49
CA ALA A 16 1.45 -1.32 19.39
C ALA A 16 1.78 -2.64 20.11
N ARG A 17 0.79 -3.32 20.67
CA ARG A 17 0.99 -4.63 21.34
C ARG A 17 1.49 -5.72 20.38
N MET A 18 0.95 -5.74 19.17
CA MET A 18 1.42 -6.69 18.16
C MET A 18 2.88 -6.41 17.79
N LEU A 19 3.26 -5.15 17.61
CA LEU A 19 4.64 -4.76 17.31
C LEU A 19 5.57 -5.11 18.48
N GLU A 20 5.14 -4.92 19.73
CA GLU A 20 5.91 -5.36 20.92
C GLU A 20 6.19 -6.87 20.91
N GLN A 21 5.18 -7.68 20.57
CA GLN A 21 5.35 -9.14 20.44
C GLN A 21 6.31 -9.50 19.30
N ILE A 22 6.17 -8.81 18.17
CA ILE A 22 7.07 -8.98 17.01
C ILE A 22 8.52 -8.65 17.42
N HIS A 23 8.74 -7.54 18.13
CA HIS A 23 10.07 -7.14 18.61
C HIS A 23 10.71 -8.16 19.52
N GLN A 24 9.92 -8.88 20.33
CA GLN A 24 10.41 -9.94 21.20
C GLN A 24 10.80 -11.21 20.43
N ILE A 25 10.07 -11.54 19.36
CA ILE A 25 10.21 -12.82 18.65
C ILE A 25 11.22 -12.75 17.50
N LEU A 26 11.20 -11.65 16.72
CA LEU A 26 12.01 -11.58 15.50
C LEU A 26 13.52 -11.69 15.69
N PRO A 27 14.13 -11.14 16.75
CA PRO A 27 15.55 -11.34 17.01
C PRO A 27 15.90 -12.82 17.23
N LEU A 28 15.04 -13.55 17.93
CA LEU A 28 15.21 -14.99 18.20
C LEU A 28 15.10 -15.81 16.90
N VAL A 29 14.10 -15.48 16.05
CA VAL A 29 13.95 -16.12 14.73
C VAL A 29 15.19 -15.87 13.88
N LYS A 30 15.71 -14.64 13.87
CA LYS A 30 16.92 -14.30 13.11
C LYS A 30 18.14 -15.05 13.61
N GLU A 31 18.30 -15.18 14.92
CA GLU A 31 19.40 -15.93 15.55
C GLU A 31 19.31 -17.42 15.19
N GLU A 32 18.12 -18.01 15.29
CA GLU A 32 17.90 -19.44 15.04
C GLU A 32 17.97 -19.82 13.56
N THR A 33 17.42 -18.99 12.67
CA THR A 33 17.22 -19.35 11.25
C THR A 33 18.09 -18.57 10.27
N GLY A 34 18.71 -17.46 10.70
CA GLY A 34 19.40 -16.52 9.82
C GLY A 34 18.45 -15.64 8.97
N VAL A 35 17.13 -15.79 9.11
CA VAL A 35 16.14 -15.07 8.30
C VAL A 35 15.84 -13.69 8.90
N ASP A 36 15.96 -12.65 8.07
CA ASP A 36 15.60 -11.29 8.43
C ASP A 36 14.20 -10.97 7.89
N ILE A 37 13.23 -10.77 8.80
CA ILE A 37 11.81 -10.56 8.46
C ILE A 37 11.48 -9.08 8.53
N ARG A 38 10.75 -8.59 7.52
CA ARG A 38 10.17 -7.25 7.47
C ARG A 38 8.70 -7.34 7.11
N PHE A 39 7.92 -6.33 7.49
CA PHE A 39 6.48 -6.29 7.29
C PHE A 39 6.06 -5.15 6.38
N LEU A 40 4.96 -5.38 5.66
CA LEU A 40 4.20 -4.35 4.98
C LEU A 40 2.86 -4.17 5.71
N ALA A 41 2.49 -2.93 5.98
CA ALA A 41 1.19 -2.61 6.55
C ALA A 41 0.09 -2.80 5.49
N ALA A 42 -0.78 -3.78 5.67
CA ALA A 42 -1.85 -4.06 4.73
C ALA A 42 -3.00 -3.07 4.89
N ILE A 43 -3.43 -2.48 3.77
CA ILE A 43 -4.56 -1.57 3.66
C ILE A 43 -5.55 -2.19 2.68
N ARG A 44 -6.71 -2.59 3.20
CA ARG A 44 -7.69 -3.30 2.39
C ARG A 44 -8.47 -2.37 1.46
N ARG A 45 -8.60 -2.78 0.21
CA ARG A 45 -9.56 -2.21 -0.74
C ARG A 45 -10.92 -2.81 -0.43
N ILE A 46 -11.79 -2.04 0.22
CA ILE A 46 -13.16 -2.45 0.56
C ILE A 46 -14.15 -1.65 -0.28
N PRO A 47 -15.37 -2.17 -0.54
CA PRO A 47 -16.39 -1.44 -1.27
C PRO A 47 -16.96 -0.30 -0.43
N LEU A 48 -16.24 0.82 -0.35
CA LEU A 48 -16.62 1.98 0.49
C LEU A 48 -18.00 2.52 0.16
N THR A 49 -18.48 2.35 -1.07
CA THR A 49 -19.85 2.70 -1.46
C THR A 49 -20.92 1.88 -0.73
N LEU A 50 -20.66 0.59 -0.48
CA LEU A 50 -21.54 -0.28 0.31
C LEU A 50 -21.39 -0.02 1.81
N VAL A 51 -20.18 0.29 2.24
CA VAL A 51 -19.86 0.58 3.65
C VAL A 51 -20.41 1.94 4.08
N LYS A 52 -20.57 2.91 3.16
CA LYS A 52 -21.21 4.21 3.44
C LYS A 52 -22.65 4.07 3.94
N GLN A 53 -23.35 3.01 3.59
CA GLN A 53 -24.69 2.73 4.09
C GLN A 53 -24.71 2.20 5.53
N ASN A 54 -23.56 1.73 6.03
CA ASN A 54 -23.40 1.09 7.35
C ASN A 54 -22.40 1.84 8.23
N ILE A 55 -22.53 3.17 8.43
CA ILE A 55 -21.89 3.99 9.49
C ILE A 55 -20.35 3.87 9.63
N THR A 56 -19.70 2.86 9.04
CA THR A 56 -18.31 2.48 9.29
C THR A 56 -17.27 3.01 8.30
N SER A 57 -17.69 3.57 7.16
CA SER A 57 -16.76 3.95 6.09
C SER A 57 -15.89 5.17 6.42
N GLY A 58 -16.43 6.15 7.13
CA GLY A 58 -15.66 7.31 7.60
C GLY A 58 -14.59 6.90 8.62
N ASN A 59 -14.89 5.88 9.39
CA ASN A 59 -14.00 5.34 10.41
C ASN A 59 -12.84 4.55 9.76
N TYR A 60 -13.09 3.78 8.69
CA TYR A 60 -12.05 2.94 8.07
C TYR A 60 -10.83 3.75 7.60
N LEU A 61 -11.04 4.83 6.84
CA LEU A 61 -9.93 5.67 6.35
C LEU A 61 -9.21 6.36 7.50
N THR A 62 -9.96 6.89 8.45
CA THR A 62 -9.41 7.54 9.64
C THR A 62 -8.62 6.53 10.48
N GLU A 63 -9.13 5.34 10.64
CA GLU A 63 -8.49 4.26 11.37
C GLU A 63 -7.19 3.79 10.69
N ALA A 64 -7.20 3.62 9.36
CA ALA A 64 -6.00 3.30 8.61
C ALA A 64 -4.92 4.38 8.77
N ILE A 65 -5.30 5.65 8.72
CA ILE A 65 -4.39 6.78 8.93
C ILE A 65 -3.83 6.79 10.36
N GLN A 66 -4.64 6.50 11.38
CA GLN A 66 -4.17 6.42 12.77
C GLN A 66 -3.20 5.26 12.97
N ALA A 67 -3.52 4.07 12.45
CA ALA A 67 -2.64 2.93 12.52
C ALA A 67 -1.27 3.22 11.85
N LEU A 68 -1.26 3.91 10.72
CA LEU A 68 -0.03 4.32 10.04
C LEU A 68 0.86 5.22 10.90
N LYS A 69 0.31 6.04 11.80
CA LYS A 69 1.11 6.88 12.71
C LYS A 69 1.99 6.05 13.67
N VAL A 70 1.49 4.87 14.03
CA VAL A 70 2.23 3.92 14.88
C VAL A 70 3.22 3.12 14.05
N VAL A 71 2.73 2.46 12.99
CA VAL A 71 3.53 1.48 12.26
C VAL A 71 4.64 2.11 11.40
N CYS A 72 4.49 3.36 10.93
CA CYS A 72 5.54 4.04 10.16
C CYS A 72 6.83 4.31 10.97
N LYS A 73 6.76 4.24 12.29
CA LYS A 73 7.90 4.46 13.19
C LYS A 73 8.61 3.16 13.57
N ASP A 74 8.02 2.03 13.19
CA ASP A 74 8.54 0.73 13.56
C ASP A 74 9.64 0.27 12.60
N PRO A 75 10.82 -0.14 13.08
CA PRO A 75 11.94 -0.53 12.22
C PRO A 75 11.71 -1.83 11.44
N TYR A 76 10.75 -2.65 11.83
CA TYR A 76 10.40 -3.88 11.12
C TYR A 76 9.33 -3.66 10.04
N VAL A 77 8.64 -2.51 10.06
CA VAL A 77 7.64 -2.17 9.04
C VAL A 77 8.28 -1.27 7.99
N VAL A 78 8.43 -1.79 6.78
CA VAL A 78 9.19 -1.14 5.70
C VAL A 78 8.33 -0.68 4.52
N GLY A 79 7.01 -0.75 4.66
CA GLY A 79 6.12 -0.33 3.58
C GLY A 79 4.65 -0.56 3.88
N SER A 80 3.85 -0.24 2.89
CA SER A 80 2.41 -0.48 2.85
C SER A 80 2.04 -1.36 1.66
N ASP A 81 0.96 -2.13 1.81
CA ASP A 81 0.41 -2.98 0.76
C ASP A 81 -1.10 -2.75 0.62
N PHE A 82 -1.53 -2.24 -0.53
CA PHE A 82 -2.93 -2.03 -0.86
C PHE A 82 -3.50 -3.30 -1.49
N VAL A 83 -4.17 -4.10 -0.67
CA VAL A 83 -4.67 -5.44 -0.98
C VAL A 83 -6.19 -5.52 -1.12
N GLY A 84 -6.70 -6.64 -1.56
CA GLY A 84 -8.13 -6.91 -1.74
C GLY A 84 -8.57 -6.75 -3.20
N GLU A 85 -9.86 -6.98 -3.45
CA GLU A 85 -10.40 -7.08 -4.80
C GLU A 85 -10.19 -5.83 -5.63
N GLU A 86 -9.61 -6.01 -6.81
CA GLU A 86 -9.23 -4.91 -7.70
C GLU A 86 -10.43 -4.12 -8.25
N ILE A 87 -11.63 -4.69 -8.23
CA ILE A 87 -12.86 -3.99 -8.59
C ILE A 87 -13.18 -2.81 -7.65
N ASN A 88 -12.72 -2.87 -6.39
CA ASN A 88 -12.85 -1.76 -5.46
C ASN A 88 -11.84 -0.67 -5.85
N ASP A 89 -12.35 0.51 -6.20
CA ASP A 89 -11.53 1.56 -6.78
C ASP A 89 -10.45 2.06 -5.81
N ILE A 90 -9.19 1.93 -6.20
CA ILE A 90 -8.04 2.43 -5.43
C ILE A 90 -8.13 3.94 -5.16
N ALA A 91 -8.86 4.71 -5.98
CA ALA A 91 -9.05 6.14 -5.76
C ALA A 91 -9.84 6.46 -4.47
N GLU A 92 -10.60 5.52 -3.95
CA GLU A 92 -11.28 5.67 -2.66
C GLU A 92 -10.29 5.74 -1.49
N LEU A 93 -9.09 5.19 -1.67
CA LEU A 93 -8.00 5.21 -0.69
C LEU A 93 -7.00 6.36 -0.89
N LYS A 94 -7.34 7.35 -1.74
CA LYS A 94 -6.47 8.50 -2.03
C LYS A 94 -5.99 9.25 -0.78
N ALA A 95 -6.82 9.35 0.25
CA ALA A 95 -6.45 10.03 1.50
C ALA A 95 -5.36 9.28 2.25
N VAL A 96 -5.44 7.94 2.27
CA VAL A 96 -4.42 7.07 2.89
C VAL A 96 -3.12 7.11 2.09
N ILE A 97 -3.19 7.06 0.76
CA ILE A 97 -2.02 7.19 -0.12
C ILE A 97 -1.33 8.53 0.12
N LYS A 98 -2.09 9.63 0.16
CA LYS A 98 -1.55 10.97 0.43
C LYS A 98 -0.87 11.05 1.79
N GLU A 99 -1.47 10.47 2.82
CA GLU A 99 -0.87 10.44 4.17
C GLU A 99 0.46 9.69 4.17
N ILE A 100 0.53 8.51 3.52
CA ILE A 100 1.76 7.73 3.39
C ILE A 100 2.83 8.53 2.66
N VAL A 101 2.51 9.10 1.50
CA VAL A 101 3.45 9.89 0.69
C VAL A 101 3.97 11.09 1.47
N THR A 102 3.08 11.78 2.20
CA THR A 102 3.47 12.88 3.09
C THR A 102 4.42 12.43 4.19
N LYS A 103 4.14 11.29 4.84
CA LYS A 103 5.01 10.76 5.90
C LYS A 103 6.39 10.35 5.38
N ILE A 104 6.44 9.75 4.20
CA ILE A 104 7.71 9.41 3.53
C ILE A 104 8.56 10.67 3.39
N ALA A 105 7.99 11.78 2.90
CA ALA A 105 8.71 13.03 2.72
C ALA A 105 9.12 13.69 4.04
N VAL A 106 8.19 13.79 4.99
CA VAL A 106 8.42 14.52 6.26
C VAL A 106 9.40 13.81 7.17
N HIS A 107 9.45 12.49 7.14
CA HIS A 107 10.29 11.68 8.03
C HIS A 107 11.46 11.01 7.31
N ASP A 108 11.68 11.32 6.03
CA ASP A 108 12.72 10.71 5.17
C ASP A 108 12.72 9.18 5.26
N LEU A 109 11.53 8.58 5.13
CA LEU A 109 11.36 7.15 5.31
C LEU A 109 11.78 6.37 4.05
N ASN A 110 12.57 5.33 4.25
CA ASN A 110 12.79 4.31 3.24
C ASN A 110 11.58 3.33 3.20
N TRP A 111 10.47 3.81 2.64
CA TRP A 111 9.18 3.15 2.66
C TRP A 111 8.74 2.72 1.28
N THR A 112 8.35 1.47 1.13
CA THR A 112 7.82 0.93 -0.12
C THR A 112 6.29 1.06 -0.15
N ILE A 113 5.75 1.57 -1.24
CA ILE A 113 4.31 1.54 -1.53
C ILE A 113 4.04 0.38 -2.49
N ARG A 114 3.36 -0.66 -2.04
CA ARG A 114 2.90 -1.77 -2.86
C ARG A 114 1.40 -1.63 -3.12
N ILE A 115 0.99 -1.78 -4.38
CA ILE A 115 -0.43 -1.73 -4.77
C ILE A 115 -0.71 -2.92 -5.69
N HIS A 116 -1.72 -3.72 -5.38
CA HIS A 116 -2.18 -4.77 -6.27
C HIS A 116 -2.96 -4.14 -7.42
N ALA A 117 -2.50 -4.32 -8.65
CA ALA A 117 -3.14 -3.79 -9.85
C ALA A 117 -2.74 -4.59 -11.10
N GLY A 118 -3.67 -4.73 -12.03
CA GLY A 118 -3.46 -5.54 -13.23
C GLY A 118 -3.64 -7.04 -12.98
N GLU A 119 -4.39 -7.42 -11.97
CA GLU A 119 -4.84 -8.80 -11.72
C GLU A 119 -6.04 -9.17 -12.58
N ASN A 120 -6.93 -8.22 -12.82
CA ASN A 120 -8.18 -8.42 -13.56
C ASN A 120 -8.09 -7.83 -14.97
N ASP A 121 -8.36 -8.64 -15.99
CA ASP A 121 -8.29 -8.25 -17.41
C ASP A 121 -9.34 -7.22 -17.83
N SER A 122 -10.44 -7.09 -17.10
CA SER A 122 -11.46 -6.07 -17.31
C SER A 122 -11.07 -4.69 -16.77
N LEU A 123 -10.03 -4.59 -15.93
CA LEU A 123 -9.62 -3.38 -15.22
C LEU A 123 -8.26 -2.84 -15.68
N LYS A 124 -8.02 -2.84 -16.99
CA LYS A 124 -6.73 -2.52 -17.63
C LYS A 124 -6.17 -1.12 -17.35
N THR A 125 -6.93 -0.24 -16.73
CA THR A 125 -6.49 1.11 -16.36
C THR A 125 -5.97 1.22 -14.94
N ASN A 126 -6.14 0.19 -14.10
CA ASN A 126 -5.84 0.27 -12.67
C ASN A 126 -4.36 0.49 -12.36
N MET A 127 -3.46 -0.10 -13.13
CA MET A 127 -2.02 0.16 -12.97
C MET A 127 -1.69 1.65 -13.17
N ALA A 128 -2.16 2.23 -14.28
CA ALA A 128 -1.93 3.64 -14.59
C ALA A 128 -2.57 4.56 -13.53
N LYS A 129 -3.76 4.20 -13.05
CA LYS A 129 -4.50 4.91 -12.01
C LYS A 129 -3.76 4.88 -10.67
N SER A 130 -3.22 3.72 -10.29
CA SER A 130 -2.43 3.56 -9.06
C SER A 130 -1.19 4.45 -9.06
N ILE A 131 -0.42 4.43 -10.15
CA ILE A 131 0.76 5.30 -10.31
C ILE A 131 0.37 6.78 -10.25
N GLN A 132 -0.69 7.17 -10.96
CA GLN A 132 -1.17 8.55 -10.99
C GLN A 132 -1.61 9.05 -9.61
N LEU A 133 -2.19 8.19 -8.77
CA LEU A 133 -2.59 8.57 -7.41
C LEU A 133 -1.37 8.87 -6.54
N VAL A 134 -0.30 8.11 -6.66
CA VAL A 134 0.96 8.37 -5.96
C VAL A 134 1.58 9.67 -6.48
N GLU A 135 1.68 9.86 -7.81
CA GLU A 135 2.19 11.09 -8.43
C GLU A 135 1.44 12.35 -7.92
N LYS A 136 0.10 12.30 -7.91
CA LYS A 136 -0.74 13.41 -7.44
C LYS A 136 -0.68 13.67 -5.95
N SER A 137 -0.11 12.75 -5.19
CA SER A 137 0.05 12.85 -3.75
C SER A 137 1.39 13.42 -3.32
N LEU A 138 2.34 13.57 -4.26
CA LEU A 138 3.67 14.10 -3.98
C LEU A 138 3.60 15.55 -3.47
N LEU A 139 4.46 15.86 -2.53
CA LEU A 139 4.73 17.25 -2.13
C LEU A 139 5.64 17.93 -3.18
N PRO A 140 5.71 19.26 -3.22
CA PRO A 140 6.67 19.97 -4.08
C PRO A 140 8.08 19.41 -3.88
N ASP A 141 8.79 19.17 -4.98
CA ASP A 141 10.17 18.68 -5.03
C ASP A 141 10.41 17.30 -4.39
N GLN A 142 9.35 16.59 -3.97
CA GLN A 142 9.45 15.25 -3.45
C GLN A 142 9.80 14.27 -4.55
N LYS A 143 10.82 13.44 -4.33
CA LYS A 143 11.12 12.30 -5.18
C LYS A 143 9.99 11.26 -5.11
N PHE A 144 9.74 10.59 -6.24
CA PHE A 144 8.78 9.50 -6.28
C PHE A 144 9.24 8.38 -5.33
N PRO A 145 8.37 7.89 -4.43
CA PRO A 145 8.73 6.84 -3.47
C PRO A 145 8.95 5.50 -4.16
N TYR A 146 9.63 4.57 -3.50
CA TYR A 146 9.72 3.20 -3.98
C TYR A 146 8.32 2.61 -4.14
N MET A 147 8.01 2.13 -5.33
CA MET A 147 6.71 1.57 -5.65
C MET A 147 6.83 0.19 -6.29
N ARG A 148 5.95 -0.72 -5.87
CA ARG A 148 5.79 -2.05 -6.44
C ARG A 148 4.34 -2.24 -6.86
N ILE A 149 4.12 -2.86 -8.01
CA ILE A 149 2.81 -3.26 -8.50
C ILE A 149 2.70 -4.79 -8.36
N GLY A 150 1.82 -5.25 -7.47
CA GLY A 150 1.46 -6.66 -7.37
C GLY A 150 0.65 -7.07 -8.60
N HIS A 151 0.91 -8.22 -9.16
CA HIS A 151 0.40 -8.78 -10.42
C HIS A 151 0.97 -8.11 -11.67
N GLY A 152 0.50 -6.95 -12.09
CA GLY A 152 1.00 -6.25 -13.28
C GLY A 152 0.75 -6.96 -14.62
N LEU A 153 -0.16 -7.95 -14.66
CA LEU A 153 -0.41 -8.81 -15.83
C LEU A 153 -1.27 -8.10 -16.88
N TYR A 154 -2.32 -7.40 -16.46
CA TYR A 154 -3.30 -6.80 -17.33
C TYR A 154 -3.22 -5.28 -17.33
N CYS A 155 -2.94 -4.71 -18.49
CA CYS A 155 -2.90 -3.27 -18.71
C CYS A 155 -3.45 -2.91 -20.09
N ALA A 156 -3.52 -1.61 -20.41
CA ALA A 156 -3.79 -1.15 -21.76
C ALA A 156 -2.73 -1.70 -22.73
N SER A 157 -3.16 -2.05 -23.95
CA SER A 157 -2.24 -2.56 -24.98
C SER A 157 -0.98 -1.69 -25.08
N LEU A 158 0.19 -2.28 -24.96
CA LEU A 158 1.47 -1.57 -25.06
C LEU A 158 1.70 -0.91 -26.42
N LYS A 159 0.92 -1.29 -27.44
CA LYS A 159 0.91 -0.63 -28.76
C LYS A 159 0.07 0.65 -28.75
N SER A 160 -0.87 0.80 -27.81
CA SER A 160 -1.70 2.00 -27.66
C SER A 160 -0.92 3.17 -27.05
N LYS A 161 -1.45 4.39 -27.23
CA LYS A 161 -0.90 5.59 -26.59
C LYS A 161 -0.87 5.45 -25.07
N GLN A 162 -1.96 4.93 -24.46
CA GLN A 162 -2.06 4.74 -23.02
C GLN A 162 -1.06 3.71 -22.50
N GLY A 163 -0.89 2.58 -23.20
CA GLY A 163 0.09 1.56 -22.81
C GLY A 163 1.53 2.05 -22.89
N LYS A 164 1.86 2.83 -23.93
CA LYS A 164 3.19 3.46 -24.04
C LYS A 164 3.45 4.45 -22.89
N GLN A 165 2.47 5.30 -22.57
CA GLN A 165 2.56 6.22 -21.44
C GLN A 165 2.71 5.50 -20.09
N LEU A 166 2.00 4.39 -19.90
CA LEU A 166 2.16 3.55 -18.71
C LEU A 166 3.59 3.01 -18.59
N LEU A 167 4.13 2.47 -19.69
CA LEU A 167 5.50 1.93 -19.72
C LEU A 167 6.55 3.01 -19.43
N GLU A 168 6.37 4.20 -19.99
CA GLU A 168 7.25 5.35 -19.70
C GLU A 168 7.24 5.72 -18.22
N ARG A 169 6.07 5.79 -17.58
CA ARG A 169 5.96 6.07 -16.14
C ARG A 169 6.61 4.99 -15.28
N ILE A 170 6.39 3.71 -15.61
CA ILE A 170 7.01 2.58 -14.92
C ILE A 170 8.54 2.73 -14.96
N LYS A 171 9.11 3.04 -16.13
CA LYS A 171 10.54 3.26 -16.29
C LYS A 171 11.04 4.52 -15.59
N GLN A 172 10.31 5.63 -15.72
CA GLN A 172 10.68 6.92 -15.13
C GLN A 172 10.79 6.86 -13.61
N HIS A 173 9.93 6.06 -12.97
CA HIS A 173 9.84 5.96 -11.53
C HIS A 173 10.46 4.66 -10.97
N ASP A 174 11.15 3.88 -11.79
CA ASP A 174 11.77 2.60 -11.41
C ASP A 174 10.79 1.65 -10.69
N ILE A 175 9.52 1.60 -11.17
CA ILE A 175 8.47 0.81 -10.54
C ILE A 175 8.72 -0.67 -10.80
N VAL A 176 8.73 -1.47 -9.73
CA VAL A 176 8.87 -2.93 -9.80
C VAL A 176 7.51 -3.58 -10.08
N LEU A 177 7.46 -4.47 -11.07
CA LEU A 177 6.29 -5.32 -11.33
C LEU A 177 6.53 -6.72 -10.76
N GLU A 178 5.57 -7.20 -9.99
CA GLU A 178 5.62 -8.51 -9.34
C GLU A 178 4.69 -9.48 -10.05
N PHE A 179 5.11 -10.02 -11.18
CA PHE A 179 4.32 -10.99 -11.93
C PHE A 179 4.08 -12.24 -11.11
N GLN A 180 2.80 -12.58 -10.93
CA GLN A 180 2.38 -13.82 -10.31
C GLN A 180 1.86 -14.75 -11.41
N LEU A 181 2.51 -15.91 -11.58
CA LEU A 181 2.19 -16.86 -12.64
C LEU A 181 0.90 -17.65 -12.36
N THR A 182 0.52 -17.71 -11.08
CA THR A 182 -0.69 -18.38 -10.60
C THR A 182 -1.35 -17.50 -9.54
N SER A 183 -2.51 -17.02 -9.82
CA SER A 183 -3.38 -16.31 -8.88
C SER A 183 -4.78 -16.90 -8.87
#